data_096d7ec957f80bf0515223e240586d14
#
_entry.id   096d7ec957f80bf0515223e240586d14
#
_cell.length_a   1.000
_cell.length_b   1.000
_cell.length_c   1.000
_cell.angle_alpha   90.00
_cell.angle_beta   90.00
_cell.angle_gamma   90.00
#
_symmetry.space_group_name_H-M   'P 1'
#
loop_
_entity.id
_entity.type
_entity.pdbx_description
1 polymer ?
#
loop_
_entity_poly.entity_id
_entity_poly.type
_entity_poly.pdbx_seq_one_letter_code
_entity_poly.pdbx_strand_id
1 'polypeptide(L)'
;MDINNFINSQSLDYISNYTINYNFKMNINKRFNENKYFNIIWSLLHLLTVEYPDAPSEKFKQTTLEFIKKINLFSCSSCSNHFYPEENIIINAVQSKNLFIQFLIDYHNNINKYKSYNILYTTDMIIDKYKNDDYKLFYKTLYNIDVEEMILNEDFNSIYEKLKDIKTTIYNEKNLEINLTLS
;
A
#
# COMPACT_ATOMS: atom_id res chain seq x y z
N MET A 1 -11.05 -24.22 -1.47
CA MET A 1 -10.38 -23.64 -0.31
C MET A 1 -11.38 -22.70 0.33
N ASP A 2 -11.68 -22.85 1.61
CA ASP A 2 -12.69 -22.02 2.27
C ASP A 2 -12.12 -20.63 2.50
N ILE A 3 -12.75 -19.58 1.94
CA ILE A 3 -12.34 -18.18 2.03
C ILE A 3 -12.19 -17.75 3.49
N ASN A 4 -13.01 -18.28 4.40
CA ASN A 4 -12.91 -18.01 5.83
C ASN A 4 -11.64 -18.60 6.45
N ASN A 5 -11.16 -19.74 5.95
CA ASN A 5 -9.88 -20.32 6.40
C ASN A 5 -8.68 -19.58 5.82
N PHE A 6 -8.78 -19.04 4.61
CA PHE A 6 -7.74 -18.20 4.00
C PHE A 6 -7.63 -16.85 4.74
N ILE A 7 -8.75 -16.20 5.03
CA ILE A 7 -8.80 -14.97 5.83
C ILE A 7 -8.28 -15.23 7.24
N ASN A 8 -8.60 -16.38 7.85
CA ASN A 8 -8.18 -16.69 9.22
C ASN A 8 -6.74 -17.22 9.35
N SER A 9 -6.15 -17.86 8.33
CA SER A 9 -4.82 -18.46 8.49
C SER A 9 -3.67 -17.60 7.99
N GLN A 10 -3.87 -16.80 6.95
CA GLN A 10 -2.77 -16.00 6.38
C GLN A 10 -2.98 -14.49 6.51
N SER A 11 -4.21 -14.00 6.39
CA SER A 11 -4.48 -12.58 6.55
C SER A 11 -4.46 -12.15 8.01
N LEU A 12 -4.87 -13.02 8.94
CA LEU A 12 -4.76 -12.75 10.38
C LEU A 12 -3.32 -12.82 10.86
N ASP A 13 -2.49 -13.72 10.36
CA ASP A 13 -1.06 -13.73 10.69
C ASP A 13 -0.35 -12.51 10.08
N TYR A 14 -0.77 -12.04 8.92
CA TYR A 14 -0.21 -10.86 8.29
C TYR A 14 -0.73 -9.56 8.94
N ILE A 15 -2.01 -9.52 9.28
CA ILE A 15 -2.61 -8.45 10.09
C ILE A 15 -2.20 -8.62 11.56
N SER A 16 -2.03 -9.84 12.10
CA SER A 16 -1.68 -10.09 13.49
C SER A 16 -0.21 -9.89 13.81
N ASN A 17 0.72 -10.10 12.89
CA ASN A 17 2.10 -9.65 13.10
C ASN A 17 2.21 -8.12 13.19
N TYR A 18 1.21 -7.38 12.71
CA TYR A 18 1.04 -5.95 12.97
C TYR A 18 0.03 -5.64 14.09
N THR A 19 -0.74 -6.63 14.55
CA THR A 19 -1.75 -6.50 15.63
C THR A 19 -1.36 -7.19 16.93
N ILE A 20 -0.12 -7.69 17.06
CA ILE A 20 0.34 -8.29 18.30
C ILE A 20 0.48 -7.20 19.36
N ASN A 21 -0.55 -7.02 20.05
CA ASN A 21 -0.76 -6.77 21.47
C ASN A 21 -2.11 -6.07 21.68
N TYR A 22 -3.15 -6.86 21.68
CA TYR A 22 -4.53 -6.45 22.00
C TYR A 22 -4.70 -5.88 23.42
N ASN A 23 -3.64 -5.79 24.22
CA ASN A 23 -3.68 -5.32 25.61
C ASN A 23 -3.17 -3.90 25.84
N PHE A 24 -2.85 -3.13 24.78
CA PHE A 24 -2.52 -1.71 24.90
C PHE A 24 -3.75 -0.85 24.59
N LYS A 25 -4.55 -0.61 25.61
CA LYS A 25 -5.79 0.18 25.53
C LYS A 25 -5.55 1.66 25.21
N MET A 26 -6.35 2.16 24.25
CA MET A 26 -6.96 3.49 24.14
C MET A 26 -6.21 4.67 23.52
N ASN A 27 -4.91 4.78 23.49
CA ASN A 27 -4.23 5.85 22.72
C ASN A 27 -3.72 5.39 21.34
N ILE A 28 -3.90 4.11 21.04
CA ILE A 28 -3.44 3.47 19.82
C ILE A 28 -4.45 3.62 18.66
N ASN A 29 -5.75 3.77 18.98
CA ASN A 29 -6.82 3.69 17.97
C ASN A 29 -6.70 4.75 16.86
N LYS A 30 -6.35 5.97 17.17
CA LYS A 30 -6.19 7.02 16.14
C LYS A 30 -5.00 6.74 15.21
N ARG A 31 -3.84 6.39 15.78
CA ARG A 31 -2.64 6.00 15.03
C ARG A 31 -2.79 4.65 14.35
N PHE A 32 -3.54 3.73 14.93
CA PHE A 32 -3.75 2.39 14.40
C PHE A 32 -4.54 2.41 13.08
N ASN A 33 -5.61 3.19 12.99
CA ASN A 33 -6.42 3.28 11.76
C ASN A 33 -5.68 4.00 10.64
N GLU A 34 -4.93 5.06 10.96
CA GLU A 34 -4.05 5.71 10.00
C GLU A 34 -2.93 4.75 9.53
N ASN A 35 -2.30 4.02 10.45
CA ASN A 35 -1.28 3.04 10.12
C ASN A 35 -1.83 1.87 9.28
N LYS A 36 -3.05 1.39 9.55
CA LYS A 36 -3.71 0.36 8.74
C LYS A 36 -3.88 0.82 7.30
N TYR A 37 -4.36 2.04 7.10
CA TYR A 37 -4.52 2.62 5.77
C TYR A 37 -3.17 2.76 5.03
N PHE A 38 -2.14 3.29 5.69
CA PHE A 38 -0.82 3.41 5.09
C PHE A 38 -0.18 2.06 4.78
N ASN A 39 -0.39 1.05 5.62
CA ASN A 39 0.06 -0.32 5.35
C ASN A 39 -0.61 -0.91 4.11
N ILE A 40 -1.89 -0.65 3.91
CA ILE A 40 -2.61 -1.07 2.69
C ILE A 40 -1.99 -0.41 1.46
N ILE A 41 -1.75 0.91 1.50
CA ILE A 41 -1.12 1.64 0.39
C ILE A 41 0.28 1.07 0.08
N TRP A 42 1.13 0.92 1.09
CA TRP A 42 2.48 0.38 0.90
C TRP A 42 2.48 -1.04 0.34
N SER A 43 1.61 -1.90 0.86
CA SER A 43 1.51 -3.27 0.38
C SER A 43 1.03 -3.32 -1.07
N LEU A 44 0.05 -2.50 -1.42
CA LEU A 44 -0.43 -2.40 -2.80
C LEU A 44 0.65 -1.85 -3.73
N LEU A 45 1.36 -0.79 -3.33
CA LEU A 45 2.46 -0.22 -4.13
C LEU A 45 3.56 -1.26 -4.38
N HIS A 46 3.99 -2.01 -3.35
CA HIS A 46 4.97 -3.07 -3.53
C HIS A 46 4.46 -4.18 -4.44
N LEU A 47 3.20 -4.61 -4.28
CA LEU A 47 2.60 -5.58 -5.20
C LEU A 47 2.62 -5.07 -6.65
N LEU A 48 2.26 -3.81 -6.88
CA LEU A 48 2.30 -3.19 -8.21
C LEU A 48 3.71 -3.19 -8.81
N THR A 49 4.75 -2.95 -8.00
CA THR A 49 6.12 -3.00 -8.53
C THR A 49 6.55 -4.41 -8.89
N VAL A 50 6.11 -5.43 -8.13
CA VAL A 50 6.39 -6.83 -8.44
C VAL A 50 5.67 -7.29 -9.72
N GLU A 51 4.46 -6.80 -9.96
CA GLU A 51 3.68 -7.08 -11.17
C GLU A 51 4.00 -6.14 -12.34
N TYR A 52 4.83 -5.14 -12.13
CA TYR A 52 5.21 -4.17 -13.17
C TYR A 52 5.85 -4.88 -14.37
N PRO A 53 5.50 -4.52 -15.63
CA PRO A 53 6.12 -5.11 -16.81
C PRO A 53 7.63 -4.83 -16.89
N ASP A 54 8.41 -5.81 -17.34
CA ASP A 54 9.86 -5.62 -17.59
C ASP A 54 10.12 -4.58 -18.67
N ALA A 55 9.25 -4.53 -19.70
CA ALA A 55 9.28 -3.59 -20.80
C ALA A 55 7.90 -2.87 -20.90
N PRO A 56 7.65 -1.86 -20.07
CA PRO A 56 6.38 -1.16 -20.07
C PRO A 56 6.19 -0.31 -21.33
N SER A 57 4.95 -0.22 -21.84
CA SER A 57 4.59 0.69 -22.93
C SER A 57 4.73 2.15 -22.48
N GLU A 58 4.85 3.10 -23.44
CA GLU A 58 4.90 4.53 -23.08
C GLU A 58 3.61 4.99 -22.37
N LYS A 59 2.46 4.45 -22.79
CA LYS A 59 1.19 4.72 -22.11
C LYS A 59 1.22 4.19 -20.69
N PHE A 60 1.72 2.96 -20.48
CA PHE A 60 1.84 2.36 -19.14
C PHE A 60 2.74 3.21 -18.22
N LYS A 61 3.90 3.66 -18.73
CA LYS A 61 4.81 4.56 -18.00
C LYS A 61 4.12 5.85 -17.59
N GLN A 62 3.39 6.48 -18.53
CA GLN A 62 2.69 7.73 -18.28
C GLN A 62 1.58 7.56 -17.23
N THR A 63 0.74 6.53 -17.34
CA THR A 63 -0.32 6.27 -16.36
C THR A 63 0.23 5.94 -14.98
N THR A 64 1.35 5.20 -14.91
CA THR A 64 2.04 4.92 -13.64
C THR A 64 2.62 6.20 -13.02
N LEU A 65 3.25 7.05 -13.83
CA LEU A 65 3.75 8.34 -13.37
C LEU A 65 2.65 9.21 -12.75
N GLU A 66 1.51 9.31 -13.43
CA GLU A 66 0.35 10.06 -12.95
C GLU A 66 -0.22 9.45 -11.67
N PHE A 67 -0.27 8.13 -11.58
CA PHE A 67 -0.71 7.42 -10.39
C PHE A 67 0.20 7.71 -9.18
N ILE A 68 1.52 7.63 -9.34
CA ILE A 68 2.48 7.95 -8.27
C ILE A 68 2.32 9.40 -7.81
N LYS A 69 2.13 10.34 -8.72
CA LYS A 69 1.85 11.75 -8.38
C LYS A 69 0.56 11.90 -7.57
N LYS A 70 -0.51 11.20 -7.94
CA LYS A 70 -1.79 11.22 -7.22
C LYS A 70 -1.70 10.58 -5.84
N ILE A 71 -0.99 9.45 -5.73
CA ILE A 71 -0.90 8.70 -4.48
C ILE A 71 -0.18 9.47 -3.38
N ASN A 72 0.72 10.38 -3.75
CA ASN A 72 1.36 11.29 -2.80
C ASN A 72 0.37 12.20 -2.06
N LEU A 73 -0.81 12.46 -2.63
CA LEU A 73 -1.89 13.22 -1.95
C LEU A 73 -2.46 12.45 -0.75
N PHE A 74 -2.23 11.14 -0.66
CA PHE A 74 -2.65 10.31 0.47
C PHE A 74 -1.56 10.16 1.54
N SER A 75 -0.34 10.60 1.25
CA SER A 75 0.72 10.56 2.26
C SER A 75 0.37 11.50 3.43
N CYS A 76 0.88 11.19 4.61
CA CYS A 76 0.70 12.09 5.74
C CYS A 76 1.36 13.45 5.41
N SER A 77 0.76 14.55 5.87
CA SER A 77 1.23 15.91 5.55
C SER A 77 2.71 16.13 5.87
N SER A 78 3.23 15.50 6.92
CA SER A 78 4.66 15.55 7.25
C SER A 78 5.53 14.72 6.30
N CYS A 79 5.00 13.61 5.75
CA CYS A 79 5.73 12.78 4.79
C CYS A 79 5.76 13.42 3.40
N SER A 80 4.65 13.99 2.94
CA SER A 80 4.57 14.63 1.61
C SER A 80 5.53 15.81 1.48
N ASN A 81 5.70 16.61 2.54
CA ASN A 81 6.56 17.79 2.51
C ASN A 81 8.06 17.46 2.54
N HIS A 82 8.46 16.31 3.09
CA HIS A 82 9.87 15.94 3.27
C HIS A 82 10.37 14.91 2.26
N PHE A 83 9.49 14.18 1.59
CA PHE A 83 9.85 13.01 0.79
C PHE A 83 9.19 12.99 -0.58
N TYR A 84 8.67 14.12 -1.08
CA TYR A 84 8.19 14.17 -2.45
C TYR A 84 9.39 14.01 -3.40
N PRO A 85 9.51 12.89 -4.11
CA PRO A 85 10.62 12.71 -5.03
C PRO A 85 10.48 13.70 -6.19
N GLU A 86 11.61 14.22 -6.65
CA GLU A 86 11.63 15.04 -7.86
C GLU A 86 11.04 14.29 -9.05
N GLU A 87 10.35 15.00 -9.93
CA GLU A 87 9.61 14.39 -11.05
C GLU A 87 10.53 13.55 -11.96
N ASN A 88 11.75 13.98 -12.19
CA ASN A 88 12.75 13.25 -12.98
C ASN A 88 13.13 11.90 -12.34
N ILE A 89 13.13 11.80 -11.02
CA ILE A 89 13.39 10.54 -10.32
C ILE A 89 12.26 9.55 -10.61
N ILE A 90 11.00 10.00 -10.54
CA ILE A 90 9.85 9.15 -10.83
C ILE A 90 9.81 8.77 -12.31
N ILE A 91 10.09 9.72 -13.22
CA ILE A 91 10.17 9.46 -14.67
C ILE A 91 11.20 8.37 -14.96
N ASN A 92 12.37 8.43 -14.32
CA ASN A 92 13.40 7.40 -14.48
C ASN A 92 12.95 6.06 -13.86
N ALA A 93 12.32 6.08 -12.72
CA ALA A 93 11.85 4.88 -12.03
C ALA A 93 10.88 4.05 -12.87
N VAL A 94 9.94 4.69 -13.56
CA VAL A 94 8.91 4.00 -14.36
C VAL A 94 9.43 3.43 -15.70
N GLN A 95 10.72 3.56 -16.01
CA GLN A 95 11.28 3.03 -17.25
C GLN A 95 11.38 1.50 -17.30
N SER A 96 11.50 0.84 -16.16
CA SER A 96 11.53 -0.62 -16.06
C SER A 96 11.10 -1.11 -14.69
N LYS A 97 10.73 -2.40 -14.61
CA LYS A 97 10.40 -3.07 -13.36
C LYS A 97 11.48 -2.90 -12.29
N ASN A 98 12.74 -3.17 -12.64
CA ASN A 98 13.84 -3.11 -11.67
C ASN A 98 14.05 -1.70 -11.11
N LEU A 99 13.97 -0.68 -11.95
CA LEU A 99 14.06 0.71 -11.51
C LEU A 99 12.88 1.10 -10.62
N PHE A 100 11.69 0.61 -10.93
CA PHE A 100 10.49 0.93 -10.15
C PHE A 100 10.49 0.25 -8.78
N ILE A 101 10.90 -1.03 -8.70
CA ILE A 101 11.07 -1.73 -7.42
C ILE A 101 12.09 -1.00 -6.54
N GLN A 102 13.27 -0.69 -7.10
CA GLN A 102 14.33 -0.03 -6.35
C GLN A 102 13.89 1.36 -5.85
N PHE A 103 13.29 2.16 -6.72
CA PHE A 103 12.75 3.47 -6.34
C PHE A 103 11.78 3.38 -5.16
N LEU A 104 10.82 2.45 -5.20
CA LEU A 104 9.80 2.35 -4.15
C LEU A 104 10.41 1.85 -2.83
N ILE A 105 11.37 0.94 -2.88
CA ILE A 105 12.10 0.46 -1.71
C ILE A 105 12.89 1.61 -1.07
N ASP A 106 13.65 2.35 -1.85
CA ASP A 106 14.44 3.48 -1.35
C ASP A 106 13.55 4.56 -0.74
N TYR A 107 12.44 4.86 -1.39
CA TYR A 107 11.45 5.80 -0.90
C TYR A 107 10.82 5.34 0.43
N HIS A 108 10.39 4.08 0.52
CA HIS A 108 9.86 3.51 1.76
C HIS A 108 10.90 3.47 2.89
N ASN A 109 12.12 3.06 2.58
CA ASN A 109 13.22 3.01 3.55
C ASN A 109 13.59 4.40 4.08
N ASN A 110 13.57 5.42 3.24
CA ASN A 110 13.80 6.80 3.67
C ASN A 110 12.73 7.28 4.65
N ILE A 111 11.46 6.96 4.38
CA ILE A 111 10.37 7.26 5.32
C ILE A 111 10.54 6.49 6.63
N ASN A 112 10.91 5.21 6.57
CA ASN A 112 11.16 4.41 7.77
C ASN A 112 12.32 4.99 8.62
N LYS A 113 13.42 5.38 8.00
CA LYS A 113 14.55 6.05 8.68
C LYS A 113 14.10 7.35 9.35
N TYR A 114 13.35 8.18 8.64
CA TYR A 114 12.82 9.45 9.18
C TYR A 114 11.93 9.22 10.40
N LYS A 115 11.09 8.19 10.35
CA LYS A 115 10.21 7.80 11.47
C LYS A 115 10.90 7.00 12.55
N SER A 116 12.22 6.78 12.45
CA SER A 116 13.02 5.93 13.34
C SER A 116 12.50 4.49 13.43
N TYR A 117 11.94 3.96 12.32
CA TYR A 117 11.60 2.56 12.23
C TYR A 117 12.84 1.75 11.85
N ASN A 118 13.08 0.65 12.58
CA ASN A 118 14.25 -0.21 12.36
C ASN A 118 14.11 -1.20 11.19
N ILE A 119 13.02 -1.12 10.42
CA ILE A 119 12.76 -2.01 9.31
C ILE A 119 13.23 -1.35 8.02
N LEU A 120 14.20 -1.99 7.35
CA LEU A 120 14.65 -1.63 6.01
C LEU A 120 14.38 -2.79 5.06
N TYR A 121 13.70 -2.49 3.97
CA TYR A 121 13.36 -3.47 2.94
C TYR A 121 14.49 -3.63 1.93
N THR A 122 14.62 -4.84 1.39
CA THR A 122 15.47 -5.15 0.23
C THR A 122 14.60 -5.64 -0.93
N THR A 123 15.17 -5.65 -2.15
CA THR A 123 14.48 -6.14 -3.34
C THR A 123 14.01 -7.59 -3.16
N ASP A 124 14.88 -8.45 -2.64
CA ASP A 124 14.55 -9.86 -2.42
C ASP A 124 13.40 -10.03 -1.41
N MET A 125 13.42 -9.27 -0.31
CA MET A 125 12.33 -9.28 0.68
C MET A 125 10.99 -8.90 0.05
N ILE A 126 10.97 -7.90 -0.81
CA ILE A 126 9.74 -7.44 -1.47
C ILE A 126 9.27 -8.47 -2.50
N ILE A 127 10.17 -8.95 -3.35
CA ILE A 127 9.83 -9.96 -4.37
C ILE A 127 9.31 -11.23 -3.69
N ASP A 128 10.00 -11.77 -2.70
CA ASP A 128 9.61 -13.00 -2.01
C ASP A 128 8.25 -12.86 -1.32
N LYS A 129 7.97 -11.69 -0.78
CA LYS A 129 6.73 -11.40 -0.08
C LYS A 129 5.53 -11.27 -1.02
N TYR A 130 5.69 -10.59 -2.16
CA TYR A 130 4.57 -10.16 -3.01
C TYR A 130 4.44 -10.92 -4.34
N LYS A 131 5.35 -11.83 -4.68
CA LYS A 131 5.25 -12.65 -5.90
C LYS A 131 4.14 -13.69 -5.88
N ASN A 132 3.52 -13.91 -4.72
CA ASN A 132 2.49 -14.91 -4.51
C ASN A 132 1.12 -14.41 -5.00
N ASP A 133 0.36 -15.28 -5.68
CA ASP A 133 -1.04 -15.01 -6.07
C ASP A 133 -1.96 -14.73 -4.88
N ASP A 134 -1.56 -15.15 -3.66
CA ASP A 134 -2.28 -14.88 -2.42
C ASP A 134 -2.50 -13.38 -2.16
N TYR A 135 -1.54 -12.52 -2.49
CA TYR A 135 -1.71 -11.07 -2.34
C TYR A 135 -2.69 -10.48 -3.34
N LYS A 136 -2.69 -10.98 -4.57
CA LYS A 136 -3.66 -10.57 -5.59
C LYS A 136 -5.07 -10.96 -5.17
N LEU A 137 -5.23 -12.20 -4.70
CA LEU A 137 -6.51 -12.71 -4.18
C LEU A 137 -6.97 -11.92 -2.95
N PHE A 138 -6.05 -11.55 -2.05
CA PHE A 138 -6.34 -10.74 -0.87
C PHE A 138 -6.92 -9.37 -1.26
N TYR A 139 -6.27 -8.62 -2.17
CA TYR A 139 -6.77 -7.32 -2.61
C TYR A 139 -8.08 -7.43 -3.37
N LYS A 140 -8.23 -8.45 -4.22
CA LYS A 140 -9.47 -8.70 -4.96
C LYS A 140 -10.62 -9.04 -4.02
N THR A 141 -10.39 -9.85 -3.00
CA THR A 141 -11.44 -10.30 -2.06
C THR A 141 -11.84 -9.21 -1.08
N LEU A 142 -10.86 -8.53 -0.46
CA LEU A 142 -11.15 -7.55 0.60
C LEU A 142 -11.49 -6.17 0.08
N TYR A 143 -10.87 -5.74 -1.01
CA TYR A 143 -10.97 -4.36 -1.48
C TYR A 143 -11.57 -4.25 -2.88
N ASN A 144 -11.94 -5.38 -3.48
CA ASN A 144 -12.45 -5.43 -4.84
C ASN A 144 -11.50 -4.73 -5.85
N ILE A 145 -10.18 -4.93 -5.66
CA ILE A 145 -9.14 -4.45 -6.55
C ILE A 145 -8.58 -5.66 -7.30
N ASP A 146 -8.79 -5.71 -8.61
CA ASP A 146 -8.15 -6.69 -9.48
C ASP A 146 -6.86 -6.10 -10.04
N VAL A 147 -5.73 -6.43 -9.41
CA VAL A 147 -4.43 -5.89 -9.77
C VAL A 147 -4.00 -6.32 -11.17
N GLU A 148 -4.32 -7.55 -11.60
CA GLU A 148 -3.98 -8.05 -12.94
C GLU A 148 -4.79 -7.34 -14.01
N GLU A 149 -6.11 -7.23 -13.82
CA GLU A 149 -6.99 -6.54 -14.74
C GLU A 149 -6.60 -5.08 -14.90
N MET A 150 -6.25 -4.42 -13.79
CA MET A 150 -5.80 -3.04 -13.82
C MET A 150 -4.50 -2.86 -14.61
N ILE A 151 -3.51 -3.74 -14.39
CA ILE A 151 -2.24 -3.69 -15.12
C ILE A 151 -2.48 -3.93 -16.61
N LEU A 152 -3.31 -4.93 -16.96
CA LEU A 152 -3.65 -5.23 -18.35
C LEU A 152 -4.36 -4.07 -19.06
N ASN A 153 -5.24 -3.36 -18.35
CA ASN A 153 -6.00 -2.24 -18.90
C ASN A 153 -5.31 -0.88 -18.70
N GLU A 154 -4.16 -0.85 -18.03
CA GLU A 154 -3.45 0.38 -17.67
C GLU A 154 -4.35 1.36 -16.89
N ASP A 155 -5.30 0.84 -16.10
CA ASP A 155 -6.30 1.62 -15.35
C ASP A 155 -5.92 1.82 -13.89
N PHE A 156 -4.95 2.69 -13.65
CA PHE A 156 -4.57 3.08 -12.29
C PHE A 156 -5.57 4.01 -11.60
N ASN A 157 -6.50 4.62 -12.34
CA ASN A 157 -7.53 5.47 -11.74
C ASN A 157 -8.51 4.64 -10.89
N SER A 158 -8.81 3.42 -11.31
CA SER A 158 -9.65 2.50 -10.54
C SER A 158 -9.07 2.24 -9.16
N ILE A 159 -7.77 1.98 -9.05
CA ILE A 159 -7.10 1.82 -7.75
C ILE A 159 -7.17 3.11 -6.91
N TYR A 160 -6.92 4.25 -7.54
CA TYR A 160 -6.96 5.53 -6.83
C TYR A 160 -8.34 5.78 -6.19
N GLU A 161 -9.43 5.56 -6.92
CA GLU A 161 -10.78 5.72 -6.39
C GLU A 161 -11.06 4.69 -5.28
N LYS A 162 -10.65 3.43 -5.46
CA LYS A 162 -10.77 2.41 -4.39
C LYS A 162 -10.01 2.77 -3.12
N LEU A 163 -8.82 3.34 -3.23
CA LEU A 163 -8.07 3.80 -2.06
C LEU A 163 -8.78 4.96 -1.34
N LYS A 164 -9.46 5.84 -2.06
CA LYS A 164 -10.32 6.87 -1.45
C LYS A 164 -11.48 6.26 -0.68
N ASP A 165 -12.15 5.26 -1.26
CA ASP A 165 -13.26 4.56 -0.62
C ASP A 165 -12.79 3.83 0.65
N ILE A 166 -11.66 3.11 0.58
CA ILE A 166 -11.06 2.44 1.73
C ILE A 166 -10.72 3.45 2.83
N LYS A 167 -10.12 4.58 2.47
CA LYS A 167 -9.82 5.65 3.42
C LYS A 167 -11.09 6.14 4.12
N THR A 168 -12.13 6.43 3.35
CA THR A 168 -13.41 6.91 3.85
C THR A 168 -14.05 5.89 4.80
N THR A 169 -14.05 4.61 4.43
CA THR A 169 -14.56 3.51 5.26
C THR A 169 -13.82 3.43 6.59
N ILE A 170 -12.48 3.40 6.57
CA ILE A 170 -11.67 3.34 7.79
C ILE A 170 -11.91 4.54 8.71
N TYR A 171 -12.06 5.74 8.14
CA TYR A 171 -12.36 6.93 8.95
C TYR A 171 -13.78 6.93 9.52
N ASN A 172 -14.76 6.39 8.79
CA ASN A 172 -16.14 6.27 9.26
C ASN A 172 -16.27 5.23 10.38
N GLU A 173 -15.64 4.07 10.25
CA GLU A 173 -15.57 3.05 11.30
C GLU A 173 -15.03 3.64 12.61
N LYS A 174 -13.95 4.43 12.51
CA LYS A 174 -13.36 5.11 13.66
C LYS A 174 -14.30 6.11 14.35
N ASN A 175 -15.05 6.87 13.57
CA ASN A 175 -16.00 7.83 14.14
C ASN A 175 -17.17 7.12 14.84
N LEU A 176 -17.58 5.96 14.35
CA LEU A 176 -18.58 5.11 15.01
C LEU A 176 -18.07 4.57 16.33
N GLU A 177 -16.83 4.07 16.39
CA GLU A 177 -16.21 3.58 17.63
C GLU A 177 -16.09 4.68 18.69
N ILE A 178 -15.73 5.90 18.33
CA ILE A 178 -15.64 7.05 19.24
C ILE A 178 -17.01 7.40 19.82
N ASN A 179 -18.05 7.38 18.99
CA ASN A 179 -19.41 7.71 19.42
C ASN A 179 -20.00 6.64 20.38
N LEU A 180 -19.65 5.37 20.20
CA LEU A 180 -20.06 4.27 21.08
C LEU A 180 -19.34 4.27 22.43
N THR A 181 -18.16 4.86 22.51
CA THR A 181 -17.40 4.97 23.77
C THR A 181 -17.76 6.20 24.60
N LEU A 182 -18.50 7.15 24.02
CA LEU A 182 -18.97 8.37 24.70
C LEU A 182 -20.44 8.29 25.13
N SER A 183 -21.14 7.22 24.79
CA SER A 183 -22.54 6.92 25.19
C SER A 183 -22.56 5.95 26.36
#